data_40344baf9d63959f322ead9946e0f819
#
_entry.id   40344baf9d63959f322ead9946e0f819
#
_cell.length_a   1.000
_cell.length_b   1.000
_cell.length_c   1.000
_cell.angle_alpha   90.00
_cell.angle_beta   90.00
_cell.angle_gamma   90.00
#
_symmetry.space_group_name_H-M   'P 1'
#
loop_
_entity.id
_entity.type
_entity.pdbx_description
1 polymer ?
#
loop_
_entity_poly.entity_id
_entity_poly.type
_entity_poly.pdbx_seq_one_letter_code
_entity_poly.pdbx_strand_id
1 'polypeptide(L)'
;YNTYIFNETIRQNFMLAKENVTEDEIYTALKKVNLYNFIVDNGGLDKVITEDAANISGGQKQRLALAINLVANKDIYIFDEATSNIDIDSEAIIMNNIKELSKEKSVIVISHRLANVVAADTIYFIEDGEVKEHGTHNELMNMHEGYAKLYTTQKKLEEGYTEVIA
;
A
#
# COMPACT_ATOMS: atom_id res chain seq x y z
N TYR A 1 -6.92 9.28 0.21
CA TYR A 1 -6.07 9.85 -0.86
C TYR A 1 -6.32 9.09 -2.15
N ASN A 2 -6.62 9.80 -3.23
CA ASN A 2 -6.79 9.17 -4.55
C ASN A 2 -5.41 8.94 -5.16
N THR A 3 -5.05 7.68 -5.33
CA THR A 3 -3.89 7.31 -6.14
C THR A 3 -4.06 7.86 -7.55
N TYR A 4 -3.17 8.74 -7.97
CA TYR A 4 -3.23 9.34 -9.29
C TYR A 4 -2.49 8.46 -10.29
N ILE A 5 -3.19 8.04 -11.34
CA ILE A 5 -2.65 7.41 -12.53
C ILE A 5 -3.09 8.26 -13.71
N PHE A 6 -2.17 8.63 -14.58
CA PHE A 6 -2.45 9.49 -15.71
C PHE A 6 -3.28 8.76 -16.77
N ASN A 7 -4.14 9.52 -17.46
CA ASN A 7 -4.91 9.05 -18.61
C ASN A 7 -3.99 8.87 -19.84
N GLU A 8 -3.11 7.91 -19.72
CA GLU A 8 -2.05 7.58 -20.66
C GLU A 8 -1.86 6.06 -20.72
N THR A 9 -0.99 5.56 -21.58
CA THR A 9 -0.65 4.15 -21.60
C THR A 9 0.03 3.73 -20.27
N ILE A 10 -0.02 2.43 -19.97
CA ILE A 10 0.72 1.89 -18.82
C ILE A 10 2.21 2.22 -18.96
N ARG A 11 2.79 2.05 -20.14
CA ARG A 11 4.18 2.41 -20.46
C ARG A 11 4.49 3.85 -20.09
N GLN A 12 3.66 4.80 -20.54
CA GLN A 12 3.85 6.23 -20.28
C GLN A 12 3.76 6.56 -18.79
N ASN A 13 2.84 5.93 -18.04
CA ASN A 13 2.77 6.10 -16.60
C ASN A 13 4.07 5.67 -15.89
N PHE A 14 4.71 4.59 -16.31
CA PHE A 14 6.02 4.18 -15.78
C PHE A 14 7.14 5.15 -16.19
N MET A 15 7.14 5.65 -17.44
CA MET A 15 8.12 6.62 -17.94
C MET A 15 8.05 7.95 -17.19
N LEU A 16 6.90 8.37 -16.71
CA LEU A 16 6.77 9.55 -15.85
C LEU A 16 7.47 9.39 -14.49
N ALA A 17 7.56 8.17 -13.99
CA ALA A 17 8.25 7.88 -12.72
C ALA A 17 9.76 7.68 -12.90
N LYS A 18 10.18 7.15 -14.07
CA LYS A 18 11.57 6.91 -14.44
C LYS A 18 11.73 7.01 -15.97
N GLU A 19 12.36 8.08 -16.46
CA GLU A 19 12.47 8.41 -17.88
C GLU A 19 13.00 7.26 -18.76
N ASN A 20 14.05 6.58 -18.31
CA ASN A 20 14.70 5.50 -19.04
C ASN A 20 14.34 4.12 -18.48
N VAL A 21 13.08 3.92 -18.07
CA VAL A 21 12.61 2.62 -17.60
C VAL A 21 12.58 1.61 -18.74
N THR A 22 13.14 0.43 -18.51
CA THR A 22 13.09 -0.67 -19.49
C THR A 22 11.81 -1.49 -19.33
N GLU A 23 11.39 -2.20 -20.38
CA GLU A 23 10.23 -3.10 -20.32
C GLU A 23 10.43 -4.21 -19.25
N ASP A 24 11.65 -4.71 -19.11
CA ASP A 24 11.96 -5.73 -18.09
C ASP A 24 11.78 -5.21 -16.67
N GLU A 25 12.14 -3.95 -16.40
CA GLU A 25 11.89 -3.31 -15.12
C GLU A 25 10.39 -3.14 -14.86
N ILE A 26 9.64 -2.70 -15.87
CA ILE A 26 8.17 -2.57 -15.78
C ILE A 26 7.53 -3.94 -15.49
N TYR A 27 7.84 -4.96 -16.26
CA TYR A 27 7.28 -6.29 -16.07
C TYR A 27 7.70 -6.91 -14.72
N THR A 28 8.92 -6.65 -14.26
CA THR A 28 9.37 -7.08 -12.94
C THR A 28 8.55 -6.43 -11.83
N ALA A 29 8.29 -5.12 -11.92
CA ALA A 29 7.45 -4.41 -10.96
C ALA A 29 6.00 -4.91 -11.00
N LEU A 30 5.43 -5.13 -12.20
CA LEU A 30 4.09 -5.68 -12.36
C LEU A 30 3.93 -7.10 -11.78
N LYS A 31 4.98 -7.94 -11.88
CA LYS A 31 5.00 -9.27 -11.24
C LYS A 31 4.98 -9.16 -9.71
N LYS A 32 5.77 -8.26 -9.13
CA LYS A 32 5.80 -8.03 -7.68
C LYS A 32 4.42 -7.69 -7.11
N VAL A 33 3.62 -6.94 -7.84
CA VAL A 33 2.27 -6.53 -7.42
C VAL A 33 1.15 -7.43 -7.97
N ASN A 34 1.49 -8.58 -8.55
CA ASN A 34 0.54 -9.54 -9.15
C ASN A 34 -0.41 -8.90 -10.20
N LEU A 35 0.14 -8.04 -11.06
CA LEU A 35 -0.60 -7.44 -12.18
C LEU A 35 -0.09 -7.87 -13.56
N TYR A 36 1.02 -8.61 -13.65
CA TYR A 36 1.64 -8.97 -14.91
C TYR A 36 0.67 -9.65 -15.89
N ASN A 37 0.05 -10.76 -15.47
CA ASN A 37 -0.88 -11.51 -16.33
C ASN A 37 -2.07 -10.64 -16.75
N PHE A 38 -2.67 -9.92 -15.79
CA PHE A 38 -3.77 -9.01 -16.09
C PHE A 38 -3.41 -7.97 -17.17
N ILE A 39 -2.22 -7.38 -17.09
CA ILE A 39 -1.78 -6.37 -18.07
C ILE A 39 -1.53 -7.02 -19.43
N VAL A 40 -0.81 -8.15 -19.49
CA VAL A 40 -0.51 -8.84 -20.75
C VAL A 40 -1.79 -9.28 -21.46
N ASP A 41 -2.73 -9.89 -20.74
CA ASP A 41 -3.99 -10.41 -21.30
C ASP A 41 -4.97 -9.30 -21.73
N ASN A 42 -4.75 -8.06 -21.29
CA ASN A 42 -5.64 -6.94 -21.54
C ASN A 42 -5.03 -5.80 -22.36
N GLY A 43 -4.08 -6.09 -23.24
CA GLY A 43 -3.51 -5.11 -24.20
C GLY A 43 -2.08 -4.68 -23.89
N GLY A 44 -1.42 -5.29 -22.91
CA GLY A 44 0.00 -5.06 -22.62
C GLY A 44 0.30 -3.65 -22.09
N LEU A 45 1.54 -3.22 -22.30
CA LEU A 45 2.01 -1.91 -21.84
C LEU A 45 1.39 -0.73 -22.59
N ASP A 46 0.85 -0.98 -23.79
CA ASP A 46 0.24 0.07 -24.62
C ASP A 46 -1.27 0.24 -24.33
N LYS A 47 -1.82 -0.54 -23.36
CA LYS A 47 -3.17 -0.32 -22.84
C LYS A 47 -3.27 1.07 -22.22
N VAL A 48 -4.23 1.87 -22.69
CA VAL A 48 -4.55 3.17 -22.14
C VAL A 48 -5.36 3.00 -20.84
N ILE A 49 -4.95 3.67 -19.79
CA ILE A 49 -5.74 3.85 -18.58
C ILE A 49 -6.68 5.02 -18.81
N THR A 50 -7.97 4.78 -18.69
CA THR A 50 -8.97 5.83 -18.89
C THR A 50 -9.03 6.78 -17.69
N GLU A 51 -9.70 7.91 -17.88
CA GLU A 51 -9.90 8.92 -16.83
C GLU A 51 -10.38 8.26 -15.53
N ASP A 52 -9.80 8.68 -14.43
CA ASP A 52 -10.00 8.10 -13.08
C ASP A 52 -9.69 6.59 -12.96
N ALA A 53 -9.02 6.02 -13.96
CA ALA A 53 -8.73 4.59 -14.04
C ALA A 53 -10.02 3.72 -13.98
N ALA A 54 -11.11 4.19 -14.60
CA ALA A 54 -12.41 3.54 -14.59
C ALA A 54 -12.41 2.16 -15.28
N ASN A 55 -11.39 1.85 -16.08
CA ASN A 55 -11.24 0.57 -16.76
C ASN A 55 -10.41 -0.48 -15.99
N ILE A 56 -10.08 -0.20 -14.72
CA ILE A 56 -9.42 -1.14 -13.80
C ILE A 56 -10.07 -1.05 -12.40
N SER A 57 -10.00 -2.13 -11.62
CA SER A 57 -10.55 -2.12 -10.26
C SER A 57 -9.73 -1.23 -9.30
N GLY A 58 -10.33 -0.82 -8.17
CA GLY A 58 -9.64 -0.02 -7.15
C GLY A 58 -8.36 -0.69 -6.65
N GLY A 59 -8.40 -2.00 -6.37
CA GLY A 59 -7.20 -2.75 -5.98
C GLY A 59 -6.16 -2.85 -7.10
N GLN A 60 -6.57 -2.98 -8.37
CA GLN A 60 -5.66 -2.93 -9.51
C GLN A 60 -5.02 -1.55 -9.65
N LYS A 61 -5.80 -0.49 -9.46
CA LYS A 61 -5.32 0.90 -9.48
C LYS A 61 -4.23 1.12 -8.43
N GLN A 62 -4.47 0.72 -7.19
CA GLN A 62 -3.49 0.89 -6.11
C GLN A 62 -2.23 0.04 -6.32
N ARG A 63 -2.38 -1.22 -6.76
CA ARG A 63 -1.24 -2.07 -7.08
C ARG A 63 -0.44 -1.55 -8.27
N LEU A 64 -1.08 -0.98 -9.30
CA LEU A 64 -0.39 -0.35 -10.42
C LEU A 64 0.42 0.86 -9.98
N ALA A 65 -0.15 1.71 -9.13
CA ALA A 65 0.55 2.86 -8.56
C ALA A 65 1.75 2.42 -7.70
N LEU A 66 1.60 1.36 -6.92
CA LEU A 66 2.74 0.78 -6.18
C LEU A 66 3.84 0.33 -7.14
N ALA A 67 3.51 -0.41 -8.22
CA ALA A 67 4.48 -0.85 -9.20
C ALA A 67 5.24 0.32 -9.85
N ILE A 68 4.53 1.40 -10.21
CA ILE A 68 5.12 2.63 -10.77
C ILE A 68 6.11 3.25 -9.77
N ASN A 69 5.72 3.34 -8.49
CA ASN A 69 6.60 3.89 -7.45
C ASN A 69 7.83 3.00 -7.17
N LEU A 70 7.69 1.68 -7.21
CA LEU A 70 8.81 0.75 -7.03
C LEU A 70 9.90 0.95 -8.10
N VAL A 71 9.51 1.21 -9.35
CA VAL A 71 10.47 1.45 -10.44
C VAL A 71 11.20 2.78 -10.27
N ALA A 72 10.59 3.77 -9.63
CA ALA A 72 11.21 5.07 -9.34
C ALA A 72 12.43 4.97 -8.41
N ASN A 73 12.56 3.89 -7.65
CA ASN A 73 13.69 3.55 -6.76
C ASN A 73 14.16 4.74 -5.91
N LYS A 74 13.26 5.30 -5.12
CA LYS A 74 13.54 6.41 -4.21
C LYS A 74 14.18 5.90 -2.91
N ASP A 75 14.77 6.79 -2.11
CA ASP A 75 15.34 6.45 -0.81
C ASP A 75 14.29 6.48 0.31
N ILE A 76 13.23 7.28 0.14
CA ILE A 76 12.15 7.45 1.10
C ILE A 76 10.81 7.22 0.38
N TYR A 77 9.94 6.43 1.01
CA TYR A 77 8.58 6.18 0.56
C TYR A 77 7.58 6.55 1.65
N ILE A 78 6.50 7.21 1.28
CA ILE A 78 5.39 7.55 2.17
C ILE A 78 4.13 6.92 1.60
N PHE A 79 3.55 6.00 2.36
CA PHE A 79 2.29 5.34 2.04
C PHE A 79 1.19 5.89 2.95
N ASP A 80 0.35 6.74 2.39
CA ASP A 80 -0.78 7.34 3.11
C ASP A 80 -2.06 6.59 2.74
N GLU A 81 -2.58 5.80 3.68
CA GLU A 81 -3.77 4.96 3.51
C GLU A 81 -3.75 4.08 2.24
N ALA A 82 -2.57 3.55 1.87
CA ALA A 82 -2.37 2.82 0.62
C ALA A 82 -3.23 1.56 0.46
N THR A 83 -3.86 1.08 1.53
CA THR A 83 -4.72 -0.10 1.52
C THR A 83 -6.18 0.20 1.85
N SER A 84 -6.59 1.48 1.82
CA SER A 84 -7.97 1.86 2.05
C SER A 84 -8.88 1.43 0.88
N ASN A 85 -10.07 0.90 1.20
CA ASN A 85 -11.12 0.56 0.23
C ASN A 85 -10.70 -0.48 -0.84
N ILE A 86 -9.81 -1.41 -0.52
CA ILE A 86 -9.43 -2.51 -1.39
C ILE A 86 -9.75 -3.87 -0.76
N ASP A 87 -9.78 -4.89 -1.61
CA ASP A 87 -9.96 -6.27 -1.19
C ASP A 87 -8.75 -6.79 -0.38
N ILE A 88 -9.00 -7.81 0.43
CA ILE A 88 -8.00 -8.39 1.36
C ILE A 88 -6.78 -8.93 0.60
N ASP A 89 -6.98 -9.53 -0.58
CA ASP A 89 -5.88 -10.10 -1.37
C ASP A 89 -4.97 -8.99 -1.91
N SER A 90 -5.55 -7.91 -2.41
CA SER A 90 -4.80 -6.73 -2.86
C SER A 90 -4.06 -6.06 -1.71
N GLU A 91 -4.68 -5.95 -0.54
CA GLU A 91 -4.04 -5.41 0.67
C GLU A 91 -2.82 -6.24 1.07
N ALA A 92 -2.95 -7.56 1.15
CA ALA A 92 -1.86 -8.45 1.51
C ALA A 92 -0.66 -8.30 0.54
N ILE A 93 -0.91 -8.18 -0.77
CA ILE A 93 0.13 -7.96 -1.77
C ILE A 93 0.84 -6.62 -1.53
N ILE A 94 0.09 -5.54 -1.31
CA ILE A 94 0.65 -4.20 -1.06
C ILE A 94 1.50 -4.20 0.20
N MET A 95 0.96 -4.70 1.33
CA MET A 95 1.69 -4.73 2.60
C MET A 95 2.95 -5.58 2.55
N ASN A 96 2.91 -6.72 1.85
CA ASN A 96 4.11 -7.53 1.65
C ASN A 96 5.19 -6.79 0.85
N ASN A 97 4.82 -6.06 -0.21
CA ASN A 97 5.78 -5.25 -0.97
C ASN A 97 6.35 -4.09 -0.15
N ILE A 98 5.53 -3.44 0.68
CA ILE A 98 5.98 -2.39 1.60
C ILE A 98 7.01 -2.95 2.59
N LYS A 99 6.75 -4.13 3.16
CA LYS A 99 7.65 -4.81 4.07
C LYS A 99 8.98 -5.21 3.40
N GLU A 100 8.95 -5.71 2.16
CA GLU A 100 10.20 -5.99 1.43
C GLU A 100 10.98 -4.71 1.13
N LEU A 101 10.28 -3.64 0.76
CA LEU A 101 10.88 -2.34 0.49
C LEU A 101 11.56 -1.73 1.73
N SER A 102 10.97 -1.90 2.93
CA SER A 102 11.51 -1.36 4.17
C SER A 102 12.84 -2.00 4.61
N LYS A 103 13.22 -3.13 4.04
CA LYS A 103 14.53 -3.74 4.31
C LYS A 103 15.71 -2.92 3.76
N GLU A 104 15.47 -2.12 2.72
CA GLU A 104 16.51 -1.38 2.01
C GLU A 104 16.25 0.13 1.96
N LYS A 105 15.04 0.57 2.25
CA LYS A 105 14.58 1.95 2.10
C LYS A 105 13.90 2.46 3.38
N SER A 106 13.91 3.76 3.55
CA SER A 106 13.10 4.39 4.60
C SER A 106 11.63 4.41 4.18
N VAL A 107 10.76 3.81 4.99
CA VAL A 107 9.34 3.70 4.69
C VAL A 107 8.51 4.29 5.82
N ILE A 108 7.60 5.17 5.49
CA ILE A 108 6.59 5.73 6.40
C ILE A 108 5.22 5.22 5.93
N VAL A 109 4.48 4.59 6.83
CA VAL A 109 3.11 4.13 6.57
C VAL A 109 2.15 4.88 7.48
N ILE A 110 1.17 5.53 6.89
CA ILE A 110 0.04 6.13 7.59
C ILE A 110 -1.16 5.20 7.38
N SER A 111 -1.71 4.69 8.46
CA SER A 111 -2.82 3.75 8.41
C SER A 111 -3.75 3.90 9.60
N HIS A 112 -5.04 3.84 9.34
CA HIS A 112 -6.06 3.67 10.38
C HIS A 112 -6.31 2.18 10.70
N ARG A 113 -5.76 1.23 9.92
CA ARG A 113 -5.79 -0.21 10.19
C ARG A 113 -4.54 -0.61 10.97
N LEU A 114 -4.68 -0.79 12.27
CA LEU A 114 -3.54 -1.02 13.15
C LEU A 114 -2.83 -2.35 12.88
N ALA A 115 -3.51 -3.36 12.33
CA ALA A 115 -2.88 -4.60 11.89
C ALA A 115 -1.71 -4.37 10.90
N ASN A 116 -1.79 -3.32 10.09
CA ASN A 116 -0.77 -2.99 9.09
C ASN A 116 0.51 -2.38 9.67
N VAL A 117 0.47 -1.87 10.90
CA VAL A 117 1.62 -1.19 11.53
C VAL A 117 2.28 -2.00 12.63
N VAL A 118 1.73 -3.16 13.01
CA VAL A 118 2.25 -4.02 14.10
C VAL A 118 3.72 -4.40 13.90
N ALA A 119 4.15 -4.59 12.65
CA ALA A 119 5.51 -5.00 12.31
C ALA A 119 6.47 -3.81 12.04
N ALA A 120 6.04 -2.57 12.27
CA ALA A 120 6.89 -1.39 12.10
C ALA A 120 7.97 -1.32 13.19
N ASP A 121 9.15 -0.81 12.81
CA ASP A 121 10.26 -0.61 13.75
C ASP A 121 9.91 0.42 14.82
N THR A 122 9.13 1.44 14.45
CA THR A 122 8.62 2.48 15.37
C THR A 122 7.24 2.92 14.92
N ILE A 123 6.32 3.00 15.85
CA ILE A 123 4.96 3.52 15.67
C ILE A 123 4.87 4.86 16.39
N TYR A 124 4.29 5.85 15.74
CA TYR A 124 3.94 7.14 16.31
C TYR A 124 2.41 7.22 16.41
N PHE A 125 1.89 7.21 17.62
CA PHE A 125 0.46 7.41 17.86
C PHE A 125 0.16 8.89 18.01
N ILE A 126 -0.65 9.39 17.08
CA ILE A 126 -0.98 10.82 16.97
C ILE A 126 -2.44 11.02 17.38
N GLU A 127 -2.67 11.94 18.33
CA GLU A 127 -4.00 12.35 18.77
C GLU A 127 -4.00 13.87 18.97
N ASP A 128 -5.07 14.52 18.53
CA ASP A 128 -5.23 15.99 18.59
C ASP A 128 -4.05 16.79 18.00
N GLY A 129 -3.44 16.26 16.93
CA GLY A 129 -2.32 16.89 16.24
C GLY A 129 -0.97 16.78 16.94
N GLU A 130 -0.87 15.99 18.01
CA GLU A 130 0.37 15.77 18.78
C GLU A 130 0.74 14.28 18.81
N VAL A 131 2.03 13.98 18.87
CA VAL A 131 2.53 12.65 19.15
C VAL A 131 2.34 12.37 20.64
N LYS A 132 1.40 11.49 20.99
CA LYS A 132 1.10 11.11 22.39
C LYS A 132 1.96 9.95 22.86
N GLU A 133 2.19 8.96 21.97
CA GLU A 133 2.95 7.76 22.27
C GLU A 133 3.85 7.43 21.08
N HIS A 134 5.02 6.84 21.32
CA HIS A 134 5.86 6.27 20.28
C HIS A 134 6.66 5.07 20.81
N GLY A 135 6.94 4.12 19.93
CA GLY A 135 7.68 2.90 20.26
C GLY A 135 7.30 1.74 19.35
N THR A 136 7.75 0.56 19.66
CA THR A 136 7.33 -0.68 19.01
C THR A 136 5.90 -1.06 19.44
N HIS A 137 5.24 -1.92 18.65
CA HIS A 137 3.93 -2.45 19.02
C HIS A 137 3.89 -3.01 20.46
N ASN A 138 4.88 -3.81 20.84
CA ASN A 138 4.92 -4.44 22.16
C ASN A 138 5.09 -3.42 23.29
N GLU A 139 5.92 -2.40 23.09
CA GLU A 139 6.10 -1.32 24.06
C GLU A 139 4.80 -0.55 24.26
N LEU A 140 4.14 -0.15 23.18
CA LEU A 140 2.89 0.60 23.23
C LEU A 140 1.74 -0.22 23.83
N MET A 141 1.66 -1.51 23.55
CA MET A 141 0.68 -2.40 24.16
C MET A 141 0.87 -2.51 25.70
N ASN A 142 2.14 -2.53 26.16
CA ASN A 142 2.47 -2.59 27.58
C ASN A 142 2.19 -1.29 28.35
N MET A 143 2.10 -0.14 27.65
CA MET A 143 1.70 1.13 28.27
C MET A 143 0.24 1.17 28.68
N HIS A 144 -0.61 0.35 28.03
CA HIS A 144 -2.06 0.31 28.25
C HIS A 144 -2.78 1.66 28.04
N GLU A 145 -2.21 2.54 27.22
CA GLU A 145 -2.70 3.88 26.92
C GLU A 145 -3.52 3.94 25.60
N GLY A 146 -3.48 5.05 24.89
CA GLY A 146 -4.32 5.34 23.71
C GLY A 146 -4.16 4.30 22.60
N TYR A 147 -2.92 4.01 22.20
CA TYR A 147 -2.63 3.01 21.19
C TYR A 147 -3.17 1.62 21.56
N ALA A 148 -2.89 1.15 22.77
CA ALA A 148 -3.31 -0.18 23.22
C ALA A 148 -4.84 -0.31 23.27
N LYS A 149 -5.54 0.74 23.73
CA LYS A 149 -7.00 0.80 23.73
C LYS A 149 -7.58 0.75 22.32
N LEU A 150 -7.03 1.55 21.41
CA LEU A 150 -7.47 1.60 20.02
C LEU A 150 -7.23 0.25 19.31
N TYR A 151 -6.05 -0.34 19.45
CA TYR A 151 -5.71 -1.65 18.89
C TYR A 151 -6.67 -2.74 19.39
N THR A 152 -6.88 -2.82 20.70
CA THR A 152 -7.75 -3.84 21.31
C THR A 152 -9.20 -3.68 20.83
N THR A 153 -9.68 -2.45 20.69
CA THR A 153 -11.03 -2.16 20.20
C THR A 153 -11.19 -2.58 18.74
N GLN A 154 -10.22 -2.21 17.88
CA GLN A 154 -10.25 -2.57 16.46
C GLN A 154 -10.21 -4.09 16.27
N LYS A 155 -9.32 -4.78 17.00
CA LYS A 155 -9.20 -6.24 16.95
C LYS A 155 -10.50 -6.95 17.33
N LYS A 156 -11.17 -6.50 18.40
CA LYS A 156 -12.47 -7.06 18.83
C LYS A 156 -13.56 -6.87 17.79
N LEU A 157 -13.57 -5.74 17.09
CA LEU A 157 -14.53 -5.50 16.01
C LEU A 157 -14.28 -6.45 14.84
N GLU A 158 -13.02 -6.63 14.43
CA GLU A 158 -12.64 -7.55 13.36
C GLU A 158 -12.99 -9.01 13.69
N GLU A 159 -12.72 -9.47 14.92
CA GLU A 159 -13.07 -10.81 15.40
C GLU A 159 -14.60 -11.02 15.46
N GLY A 160 -15.35 -10.03 15.95
CA GLY A 160 -16.81 -10.09 16.04
C GLY A 160 -17.51 -10.14 14.68
N TYR A 161 -16.95 -9.55 13.63
CA TYR A 161 -17.45 -9.68 12.26
C TYR A 161 -17.20 -11.07 11.67
N THR A 162 -16.13 -11.75 12.08
CA THR A 162 -15.79 -13.09 11.59
C THR A 162 -16.74 -14.16 12.14
N GLU A 163 -17.20 -14.03 13.39
CA GLU A 163 -18.16 -14.95 14.01
C GLU A 163 -19.59 -14.85 13.45
N VAL A 164 -19.96 -13.72 12.85
CA VAL A 164 -21.32 -13.52 12.29
C VAL A 164 -21.45 -14.09 10.86
N ILE A 165 -20.32 -14.37 10.19
CA ILE A 165 -20.29 -14.84 8.79
C ILE A 165 -20.00 -16.36 8.71
N ALA A 166 -19.62 -17.00 9.80
CA ALA A 166 -19.37 -18.45 9.90
C ALA A 166 -20.60 -19.20 10.39
#